data_0f95223bc9c1c4f37220bc35fcc198f8
#
_entry.id   0f95223bc9c1c4f37220bc35fcc198f8
#
_cell.length_a   1.000
_cell.length_b   1.000
_cell.length_c   1.000
_cell.angle_alpha   90.00
_cell.angle_beta   90.00
_cell.angle_gamma   90.00
#
_symmetry.space_group_name_H-M   'P 1'
#
loop_
_entity.id
_entity.type
_entity.pdbx_description
1 polymer ?
#
loop_
_entity_poly.entity_id
_entity_poly.type
_entity_poly.pdbx_seq_one_letter_code
_entity_poly.pdbx_strand_id
1 'polypeptide(L)'
;MLKTIVVALDGLELAERVILTLQELIVPEPSKVILCHVFPPPDVEREVPADRPHPESAELSYLQIEKQLRSYQEQLSVSTEVELVTGDPAEEIIRLANIYQADLIVIGSRGLTGMKRIAQGSVSSQVVEDAPCSVLVVKPK
;
A
#
# COMPACT_ATOMS: atom_id res chain seq x y z
N MET A 1 19.77 11.31 -1.15
CA MET A 1 19.82 9.85 -1.05
C MET A 1 18.54 9.32 -0.42
N LEU A 2 17.97 8.34 -1.06
CA LEU A 2 16.71 7.79 -0.58
C LEU A 2 16.98 6.77 0.52
N LYS A 3 16.67 7.14 1.75
CA LYS A 3 16.92 6.27 2.89
C LYS A 3 15.70 5.55 3.39
N THR A 4 14.54 6.17 3.26
CA THR A 4 13.31 5.57 3.77
C THR A 4 12.25 5.65 2.68
N ILE A 5 11.72 4.49 2.35
CA ILE A 5 10.75 4.37 1.25
C ILE A 5 9.50 3.70 1.78
N VAL A 6 8.36 4.37 1.63
CA VAL A 6 7.07 3.77 1.94
C VAL A 6 6.51 3.19 0.66
N VAL A 7 6.19 1.91 0.69
CA VAL A 7 5.66 1.20 -0.47
C VAL A 7 4.23 0.81 -0.16
N ALA A 8 3.30 1.40 -0.86
CA ALA A 8 1.88 1.15 -0.63
C ALA A 8 1.39 0.07 -1.58
N LEU A 9 1.03 -1.06 -1.02
CA LEU A 9 0.52 -2.19 -1.80
C LEU A 9 -0.99 -2.24 -1.61
N ASP A 10 -1.67 -1.65 -2.56
CA ASP A 10 -3.09 -1.42 -2.45
C ASP A 10 -3.95 -2.61 -2.90
N GLY A 11 -3.39 -3.46 -3.70
CA GLY A 11 -4.10 -4.63 -4.15
C GLY A 11 -3.10 -5.67 -4.60
N LEU A 12 -3.57 -6.88 -4.80
CA LEU A 12 -2.68 -7.96 -5.15
C LEU A 12 -2.24 -7.92 -6.60
N GLU A 13 -3.08 -7.37 -7.47
CA GLU A 13 -2.78 -7.39 -8.89
C GLU A 13 -1.52 -6.62 -9.25
N LEU A 14 -1.36 -5.47 -8.65
CA LEU A 14 -0.23 -4.60 -9.00
C LEU A 14 0.94 -4.74 -8.03
N ALA A 15 0.75 -5.50 -6.96
CA ALA A 15 1.75 -5.60 -5.92
C ALA A 15 3.07 -6.15 -6.45
N GLU A 16 3.02 -7.22 -7.24
CA GLU A 16 4.25 -7.80 -7.77
C GLU A 16 4.99 -6.82 -8.68
N ARG A 17 4.22 -6.07 -9.46
CA ARG A 17 4.83 -5.08 -10.34
C ARG A 17 5.52 -3.99 -9.52
N VAL A 18 4.89 -3.57 -8.45
CA VAL A 18 5.48 -2.58 -7.56
C VAL A 18 6.78 -3.11 -6.95
N ILE A 19 6.74 -4.35 -6.47
CA ILE A 19 7.92 -4.96 -5.86
C ILE A 19 9.05 -5.10 -6.88
N LEU A 20 8.73 -5.50 -8.10
CA LEU A 20 9.76 -5.61 -9.14
C LEU A 20 10.37 -4.25 -9.44
N THR A 21 9.54 -3.22 -9.53
CA THR A 21 10.04 -1.88 -9.77
C THR A 21 10.97 -1.44 -8.64
N LEU A 22 10.57 -1.73 -7.41
CA LEU A 22 11.40 -1.39 -6.26
C LEU A 22 12.75 -2.10 -6.32
N GLN A 23 12.75 -3.36 -6.74
CA GLN A 23 14.00 -4.11 -6.84
C GLN A 23 14.89 -3.57 -7.95
N GLU A 24 14.31 -2.98 -8.97
CA GLU A 24 15.09 -2.37 -10.04
C GLU A 24 15.70 -1.04 -9.63
N LEU A 25 15.12 -0.41 -8.61
CA LEU A 25 15.73 0.80 -8.09
C LEU A 25 16.94 0.41 -7.26
N ILE A 26 18.02 1.10 -7.48
CA ILE A 26 19.22 0.87 -6.69
C ILE A 26 19.02 1.59 -5.37
N VAL A 27 18.80 0.80 -4.32
CA VAL A 27 18.56 1.34 -3.00
C VAL A 27 19.82 1.07 -2.18
N PRO A 28 20.66 2.07 -2.02
CA PRO A 28 21.92 1.85 -1.29
C PRO A 28 21.67 1.65 0.20
N GLU A 29 22.57 0.97 0.83
CA GLU A 29 22.51 0.80 2.26
C GLU A 29 23.13 2.00 2.97
N PRO A 30 22.64 2.37 4.13
CA PRO A 30 21.48 1.78 4.80
C PRO A 30 20.18 2.37 4.28
N SER A 31 19.25 1.51 3.96
CA SER A 31 17.93 1.93 3.51
C SER A 31 16.89 1.16 4.27
N LYS A 32 15.70 1.74 4.34
CA LYS A 32 14.60 1.12 5.02
C LYS A 32 13.36 1.20 4.16
N VAL A 33 12.66 0.10 4.04
CA VAL A 33 11.42 0.02 3.27
C VAL A 33 10.29 -0.28 4.23
N ILE A 34 9.20 0.42 4.09
CA ILE A 34 7.99 0.15 4.84
C ILE A 34 6.94 -0.32 3.83
N LEU A 35 6.62 -1.59 3.88
CA LEU A 35 5.54 -2.14 3.06
C LEU A 35 4.25 -1.94 3.82
N CYS A 36 3.31 -1.23 3.22
CA CYS A 36 2.06 -0.99 3.91
C CYS A 36 0.87 -1.37 3.05
N HIS A 37 -0.18 -1.76 3.72
CA HIS A 37 -1.47 -1.98 3.11
C HIS A 37 -2.51 -1.33 3.99
N VAL A 38 -3.44 -0.62 3.37
CA VAL A 38 -4.50 0.06 4.11
C VAL A 38 -5.81 -0.64 3.82
N PHE A 39 -6.43 -1.14 4.89
CA PHE A 39 -7.76 -1.72 4.78
C PHE A 39 -8.77 -0.60 4.89
N PRO A 40 -9.78 -0.57 4.02
CA PRO A 40 -10.80 0.46 4.14
C PRO A 40 -11.54 0.30 5.46
N PRO A 41 -12.02 1.41 6.03
CA PRO A 41 -12.75 1.31 7.28
C PRO A 41 -14.07 0.56 7.06
N PRO A 42 -14.58 -0.08 8.09
CA PRO A 42 -15.89 -0.71 7.97
C PRO A 42 -16.92 0.34 7.58
N ASP A 43 -17.72 0.00 6.61
CA ASP A 43 -18.76 0.91 6.17
C ASP A 43 -20.00 0.65 7.04
N VAL A 44 -20.12 1.41 8.10
CA VAL A 44 -21.21 1.20 9.05
C VAL A 44 -22.56 1.58 8.48
N GLU A 45 -22.55 2.35 7.41
CA GLU A 45 -23.81 2.73 6.80
C GLU A 45 -24.31 1.69 5.81
N ARG A 46 -23.47 0.79 5.40
CA ARG A 46 -23.83 -0.24 4.45
C ARG A 46 -24.53 -1.36 5.19
N GLU A 47 -25.71 -1.66 4.76
CA GLU A 47 -26.42 -2.79 5.35
C GLU A 47 -25.78 -4.07 4.86
N VAL A 48 -25.44 -4.90 5.81
CA VAL A 48 -24.87 -6.21 5.51
C VAL A 48 -25.99 -7.23 5.59
N PRO A 49 -26.31 -7.91 4.50
CA PRO A 49 -27.33 -8.95 4.55
C PRO A 49 -26.97 -10.00 5.59
N ALA A 50 -28.00 -10.58 6.16
CA ALA A 50 -27.79 -11.53 7.24
C ALA A 50 -26.98 -12.74 6.80
N ASP A 51 -27.03 -13.06 5.52
CA ASP A 51 -26.31 -14.22 5.01
C ASP A 51 -24.90 -13.87 4.50
N ARG A 52 -24.48 -12.65 4.70
CA ARG A 52 -23.16 -12.24 4.30
C ARG A 52 -22.10 -12.84 5.19
N PRO A 53 -20.90 -13.00 4.66
CA PRO A 53 -19.79 -13.44 5.48
C PRO A 53 -19.60 -12.50 6.64
N HIS A 54 -19.09 -13.06 7.64
CA HIS A 54 -18.98 -12.40 8.91
C HIS A 54 -17.54 -12.01 9.19
N PRO A 55 -17.25 -11.60 10.39
CA PRO A 55 -15.91 -11.22 10.79
C PRO A 55 -14.83 -12.22 10.40
N GLU A 56 -15.18 -13.48 10.29
CA GLU A 56 -14.22 -14.49 9.89
C GLU A 56 -13.60 -14.21 8.53
N SER A 57 -14.42 -13.74 7.58
CA SER A 57 -13.91 -13.43 6.25
C SER A 57 -12.95 -12.26 6.29
N ALA A 58 -13.24 -11.28 7.12
CA ALA A 58 -12.37 -10.13 7.25
C ALA A 58 -11.03 -10.54 7.86
N GLU A 59 -11.08 -11.43 8.85
CA GLU A 59 -9.85 -11.92 9.45
C GLU A 59 -9.02 -12.71 8.46
N LEU A 60 -9.67 -13.54 7.64
CA LEU A 60 -8.94 -14.29 6.63
C LEU A 60 -8.29 -13.37 5.62
N SER A 61 -8.99 -12.32 5.22
CA SER A 61 -8.40 -11.35 4.29
C SER A 61 -7.20 -10.67 4.90
N TYR A 62 -7.31 -10.29 6.16
CA TYR A 62 -6.20 -9.68 6.85
C TYR A 62 -5.00 -10.61 6.88
N LEU A 63 -5.22 -11.86 7.25
CA LEU A 63 -4.14 -12.83 7.35
C LEU A 63 -3.50 -13.09 5.98
N GLN A 64 -4.32 -13.14 4.94
CA GLN A 64 -3.80 -13.34 3.60
C GLN A 64 -2.92 -12.18 3.16
N ILE A 65 -3.36 -10.98 3.42
CA ILE A 65 -2.59 -9.80 3.06
C ILE A 65 -1.30 -9.75 3.87
N GLU A 66 -1.40 -10.02 5.16
CA GLU A 66 -0.20 -10.03 6.00
C GLU A 66 0.82 -11.03 5.49
N LYS A 67 0.35 -12.22 5.16
CA LYS A 67 1.23 -13.25 4.64
C LYS A 67 1.89 -12.81 3.33
N GLN A 68 1.11 -12.16 2.49
CA GLN A 68 1.63 -11.67 1.23
C GLN A 68 2.72 -10.62 1.43
N LEU A 69 2.48 -9.67 2.32
CA LEU A 69 3.47 -8.64 2.60
C LEU A 69 4.71 -9.23 3.24
N ARG A 70 4.55 -10.20 4.12
CA ARG A 70 5.71 -10.86 4.71
C ARG A 70 6.53 -11.58 3.66
N SER A 71 5.87 -12.17 2.67
CA SER A 71 6.57 -12.82 1.57
C SER A 71 7.40 -11.81 0.78
N TYR A 72 6.84 -10.65 0.50
CA TYR A 72 7.58 -9.60 -0.18
C TYR A 72 8.73 -9.09 0.69
N GLN A 73 8.50 -9.00 1.99
CA GLN A 73 9.55 -8.59 2.90
C GLN A 73 10.77 -9.50 2.78
N GLU A 74 10.52 -10.80 2.65
CA GLU A 74 11.61 -11.75 2.51
C GLU A 74 12.34 -11.62 1.18
N GLN A 75 11.66 -11.13 0.16
CA GLN A 75 12.27 -10.97 -1.15
C GLN A 75 13.18 -9.77 -1.24
N LEU A 76 13.00 -8.81 -0.35
CA LEU A 76 13.78 -7.58 -0.40
C LEU A 76 15.03 -7.73 0.45
N SER A 77 16.14 -7.24 -0.10
CA SER A 77 17.43 -7.39 0.57
C SER A 77 17.73 -6.28 1.57
N VAL A 78 16.83 -5.31 1.66
CA VAL A 78 17.04 -4.18 2.57
C VAL A 78 16.16 -4.35 3.80
N SER A 79 16.44 -3.58 4.82
CA SER A 79 15.64 -3.59 6.04
C SER A 79 14.19 -3.22 5.69
N THR A 80 13.26 -4.07 6.04
CA THR A 80 11.87 -3.89 5.64
C THR A 80 10.94 -4.11 6.82
N GLU A 81 9.98 -3.20 6.97
CA GLU A 81 8.92 -3.35 7.96
C GLU A 81 7.58 -3.47 7.25
N VAL A 82 6.63 -4.11 7.90
CA VAL A 82 5.30 -4.29 7.36
C VAL A 82 4.32 -3.54 8.25
N GLU A 83 3.48 -2.71 7.63
CA GLU A 83 2.45 -1.94 8.34
C GLU A 83 1.09 -2.27 7.75
N LEU A 84 0.20 -2.72 8.60
CA LEU A 84 -1.18 -3.00 8.20
C LEU A 84 -2.07 -2.07 8.99
N VAL A 85 -2.72 -1.16 8.31
CA VAL A 85 -3.52 -0.13 8.97
C VAL A 85 -4.92 -0.09 8.36
N THR A 86 -5.83 0.54 9.05
CA THR A 86 -7.21 0.69 8.60
C THR A 86 -7.52 2.17 8.51
N GLY A 87 -8.18 2.57 7.44
CA GLY A 87 -8.54 3.96 7.28
C GLY A 87 -8.66 4.35 5.83
N ASP A 88 -8.65 5.64 5.59
CA ASP A 88 -8.65 6.14 4.22
C ASP A 88 -7.27 5.89 3.61
N PRO A 89 -7.20 5.18 2.49
CA PRO A 89 -5.90 4.78 1.96
C PRO A 89 -4.92 5.93 1.76
N ALA A 90 -5.34 6.98 1.10
CA ALA A 90 -4.41 8.08 0.84
C ALA A 90 -3.96 8.74 2.13
N GLU A 91 -4.88 8.99 3.06
CA GLU A 91 -4.54 9.63 4.31
C GLU A 91 -3.57 8.78 5.12
N GLU A 92 -3.80 7.47 5.16
CA GLU A 92 -2.94 6.60 5.95
C GLU A 92 -1.56 6.47 5.35
N ILE A 93 -1.47 6.42 4.03
CA ILE A 93 -0.18 6.36 3.37
C ILE A 93 0.61 7.63 3.67
N ILE A 94 -0.04 8.77 3.59
CA ILE A 94 0.61 10.05 3.88
C ILE A 94 1.01 10.11 5.35
N ARG A 95 0.15 9.63 6.23
CA ARG A 95 0.46 9.59 7.66
C ARG A 95 1.72 8.75 7.92
N LEU A 96 1.80 7.59 7.30
CA LEU A 96 2.98 6.73 7.48
C LEU A 96 4.23 7.40 6.92
N ALA A 97 4.10 8.08 5.78
CA ALA A 97 5.24 8.78 5.22
C ALA A 97 5.74 9.86 6.18
N ASN A 98 4.83 10.53 6.86
CA ASN A 98 5.22 11.53 7.85
C ASN A 98 5.86 10.90 9.08
N ILE A 99 5.27 9.81 9.57
CA ILE A 99 5.79 9.14 10.76
C ILE A 99 7.21 8.65 10.54
N TYR A 100 7.45 8.04 9.40
CA TYR A 100 8.76 7.46 9.09
C TYR A 100 9.69 8.46 8.43
N GLN A 101 9.22 9.66 8.16
CA GLN A 101 9.99 10.69 7.45
C GLN A 101 10.53 10.13 6.13
N ALA A 102 9.61 9.60 5.36
CA ALA A 102 9.96 8.94 4.11
C ALA A 102 10.53 9.92 3.09
N ASP A 103 11.45 9.44 2.32
CA ASP A 103 12.03 10.21 1.21
C ASP A 103 11.31 9.93 -0.09
N LEU A 104 10.60 8.81 -0.15
CA LEU A 104 9.92 8.41 -1.38
C LEU A 104 8.72 7.53 -1.01
N ILE A 105 7.63 7.73 -1.72
CA ILE A 105 6.49 6.82 -1.68
C ILE A 105 6.41 6.13 -3.02
N VAL A 106 6.29 4.80 -3.02
CA VAL A 106 6.07 4.04 -4.23
C VAL A 106 4.66 3.48 -4.15
N ILE A 107 3.86 3.73 -5.17
CA ILE A 107 2.45 3.34 -5.15
C ILE A 107 2.03 2.95 -6.56
N GLY A 108 1.12 1.97 -6.64
CA GLY A 108 0.55 1.60 -7.92
C GLY A 108 -0.48 2.62 -8.38
N SER A 109 -0.63 2.73 -9.68
CA SER A 109 -1.57 3.69 -10.24
C SER A 109 -3.01 3.20 -10.21
N ARG A 110 -3.21 1.90 -9.94
CA ARG A 110 -4.52 1.30 -9.97
C ARG A 110 -4.85 0.73 -8.61
N GLY A 111 -6.05 1.02 -8.11
CA GLY A 111 -6.46 0.52 -6.83
C GLY A 111 -6.91 -0.92 -6.89
N LEU A 112 -7.61 -1.33 -5.84
CA LEU A 112 -8.05 -2.71 -5.68
C LEU A 112 -8.80 -3.25 -6.87
N THR A 113 -9.61 -2.42 -7.50
CA THR A 113 -10.33 -2.84 -8.68
C THR A 113 -10.06 -1.84 -9.77
N GLY A 114 -9.88 -2.34 -10.97
CA GLY A 114 -9.62 -1.47 -12.10
C GLY A 114 -10.71 -0.44 -12.32
N MET A 115 -11.92 -0.78 -11.95
CA MET A 115 -13.03 0.15 -12.14
C MET A 115 -12.92 1.38 -11.27
N LYS A 116 -12.36 1.22 -10.11
CA LYS A 116 -12.29 2.35 -9.18
C LYS A 116 -11.38 3.45 -9.65
N ARG A 117 -10.44 3.13 -10.53
CA ARG A 117 -9.53 4.14 -11.01
C ARG A 117 -10.24 5.25 -11.77
N ILE A 118 -11.42 4.97 -12.26
CA ILE A 118 -12.17 5.98 -13.00
C ILE A 118 -12.72 7.03 -12.07
N ALA A 119 -12.96 6.66 -10.84
CA ALA A 119 -13.46 7.62 -9.87
C ALA A 119 -12.41 8.70 -9.67
N GLN A 120 -12.88 9.92 -9.55
CA GLN A 120 -11.99 11.01 -9.28
C GLN A 120 -11.38 10.82 -7.92
N GLY A 121 -10.19 11.30 -7.77
CA GLY A 121 -9.54 11.23 -6.49
C GLY A 121 -9.05 9.84 -6.18
N SER A 122 -8.51 9.18 -7.18
CA SER A 122 -7.89 7.90 -6.91
C SER A 122 -6.83 8.06 -5.82
N VAL A 123 -6.52 6.95 -5.17
CA VAL A 123 -5.55 6.98 -4.08
C VAL A 123 -4.21 7.54 -4.56
N SER A 124 -3.73 7.07 -5.70
CA SER A 124 -2.43 7.53 -6.18
C SER A 124 -2.44 9.01 -6.51
N SER A 125 -3.52 9.52 -7.10
CA SER A 125 -3.61 10.93 -7.40
C SER A 125 -3.58 11.78 -6.15
N GLN A 126 -4.29 11.37 -5.12
CA GLN A 126 -4.32 12.13 -3.88
C GLN A 126 -2.97 12.07 -3.18
N VAL A 127 -2.33 10.93 -3.21
CA VAL A 127 -1.01 10.81 -2.60
C VAL A 127 0.00 11.71 -3.32
N VAL A 128 -0.04 11.72 -4.64
CA VAL A 128 0.86 12.60 -5.40
C VAL A 128 0.65 14.06 -5.00
N GLU A 129 -0.61 14.45 -4.82
CA GLU A 129 -0.90 15.84 -4.52
C GLU A 129 -0.48 16.24 -3.12
N ASP A 130 -0.67 15.35 -2.14
CA ASP A 130 -0.55 15.73 -0.73
C ASP A 130 0.65 15.14 -0.01
N ALA A 131 1.45 14.33 -0.68
CA ALA A 131 2.57 13.68 -0.01
C ALA A 131 3.64 14.67 0.43
N PRO A 132 4.31 14.40 1.54
CA PRO A 132 5.39 15.26 2.01
C PRO A 132 6.71 15.02 1.28
N CYS A 133 6.74 14.07 0.36
CA CYS A 133 7.97 13.67 -0.32
C CYS A 133 7.66 13.30 -1.76
N SER A 134 8.68 12.85 -2.47
CA SER A 134 8.50 12.41 -3.86
C SER A 134 7.66 11.15 -3.93
N VAL A 135 6.97 10.99 -5.03
CA VAL A 135 6.08 9.84 -5.23
C VAL A 135 6.39 9.21 -6.58
N LEU A 136 6.62 7.92 -6.58
CA LEU A 136 6.79 7.15 -7.79
C LEU A 136 5.52 6.34 -8.01
N VAL A 137 4.87 6.56 -9.13
CA VAL A 137 3.64 5.85 -9.46
C VAL A 137 3.97 4.74 -10.44
N VAL A 138 3.69 3.50 -10.05
CA VAL A 138 3.97 2.34 -10.88
C VAL A 138 2.71 1.99 -11.65
N LYS A 139 2.85 1.90 -12.95
CA LYS A 139 1.71 1.62 -13.83
C LYS A 139 1.67 0.15 -14.18
N PRO A 140 0.49 -0.38 -14.44
CA PRO A 140 0.40 -1.76 -14.92
C PRO A 140 1.02 -1.85 -16.29
N LYS A 141 1.53 -3.01 -16.58
CA LYS A 141 2.20 -3.23 -17.84
C LYS A 141 1.21 -3.65 -18.92
#